data_7a522bc07805fdfc2d43b7a647b8c21a
#
_entry.id   7a522bc07805fdfc2d43b7a647b8c21a
#
_cell.length_a   1.000
_cell.length_b   1.000
_cell.length_c   1.000
_cell.angle_alpha   90.00
_cell.angle_beta   90.00
_cell.angle_gamma   90.00
#
_symmetry.space_group_name_H-M   'P 1'
#
loop_
_entity.id
_entity.type
_entity.pdbx_description
1 polymer ?
#
loop_
_entity_poly.entity_id
_entity_poly.type
_entity_poly.pdbx_seq_one_letter_code
_entity_poly.pdbx_strand_id
1 'polypeptide(L)'
;FHAPYAGHDGIQLAIGQVFTKGEDFLFSYYRDMLTALSAGMTAEELILNGISKATDPGSGGRHMSNHFAKPEWHIENISSATGTHDLHAAGVARAMVYYDHKGVVITSHGESSSSEGFVYEAVNGASLERLPVIFVWQDNGYGISVPKKDQTAARKVADNFSGFKNLKIIHCNGKDVFDSMNAMTEAREYALLNRNPVIV
;
A
#
# COMPACT_ATOMS: atom_id res chain seq x y z
N PHE A 1 14.59 -2.58 -14.81
CA PHE A 1 14.37 -2.27 -13.39
C PHE A 1 14.08 -3.57 -12.64
N HIS A 2 14.74 -3.80 -11.51
CA HIS A 2 14.57 -4.98 -10.69
C HIS A 2 14.55 -4.57 -9.21
N ALA A 3 13.48 -4.93 -8.51
CA ALA A 3 13.27 -4.60 -7.09
C ALA A 3 12.85 -5.86 -6.33
N PRO A 4 13.82 -6.58 -5.71
CA PRO A 4 13.48 -7.76 -4.92
C PRO A 4 12.67 -7.40 -3.68
N TYR A 5 11.78 -8.29 -3.29
CA TYR A 5 10.93 -8.14 -2.09
C TYR A 5 11.46 -8.91 -0.88
N ALA A 6 12.60 -9.57 -1.01
CA ALA A 6 13.17 -10.38 0.07
C ALA A 6 13.24 -9.61 1.40
N GLY A 7 12.67 -10.18 2.45
CA GLY A 7 12.53 -9.56 3.77
C GLY A 7 11.23 -8.79 3.99
N HIS A 8 10.34 -8.71 2.99
CA HIS A 8 8.99 -8.16 3.09
C HIS A 8 7.92 -9.24 2.90
N ASP A 9 8.32 -10.50 2.92
CA ASP A 9 7.48 -11.66 2.53
C ASP A 9 6.21 -11.76 3.37
N GLY A 10 6.32 -11.61 4.69
CA GLY A 10 5.19 -11.73 5.60
C GLY A 10 4.12 -10.67 5.35
N ILE A 11 4.52 -9.40 5.31
CA ILE A 11 3.56 -8.31 5.14
C ILE A 11 2.93 -8.31 3.74
N GLN A 12 3.70 -8.62 2.68
CA GLN A 12 3.17 -8.67 1.33
C GLN A 12 2.17 -9.82 1.14
N LEU A 13 2.44 -10.98 1.74
CA LEU A 13 1.48 -12.08 1.78
C LEU A 13 0.20 -11.64 2.50
N ALA A 14 0.33 -11.01 3.65
CA ALA A 14 -0.80 -10.56 4.46
C ALA A 14 -1.67 -9.51 3.73
N ILE A 15 -1.07 -8.53 3.05
CA ILE A 15 -1.81 -7.54 2.25
C ILE A 15 -2.70 -8.25 1.22
N GLY A 16 -2.11 -9.16 0.42
CA GLY A 16 -2.87 -9.86 -0.62
C GLY A 16 -3.96 -10.78 -0.07
N GLN A 17 -3.76 -11.36 1.13
CA GLN A 17 -4.74 -12.24 1.77
C GLN A 17 -5.93 -11.49 2.38
N VAL A 18 -5.73 -10.29 2.90
CA VAL A 18 -6.84 -9.48 3.46
C VAL A 18 -7.59 -8.67 2.40
N PHE A 19 -7.00 -8.50 1.22
CA PHE A 19 -7.61 -7.79 0.10
C PHE A 19 -8.79 -8.56 -0.48
N THR A 20 -9.95 -7.92 -0.58
CA THR A 20 -11.17 -8.49 -1.16
C THR A 20 -11.40 -7.92 -2.56
N LYS A 21 -11.21 -8.75 -3.59
CA LYS A 21 -11.36 -8.38 -5.01
C LYS A 21 -12.74 -7.80 -5.29
N GLY A 22 -12.77 -6.66 -6.00
CA GLY A 22 -14.01 -6.02 -6.41
C GLY A 22 -14.75 -5.28 -5.29
N GLU A 23 -14.29 -5.41 -4.03
CA GLU A 23 -14.79 -4.67 -2.88
C GLU A 23 -13.78 -3.63 -2.39
N ASP A 24 -12.54 -4.07 -2.17
CA ASP A 24 -11.44 -3.21 -1.76
C ASP A 24 -10.72 -2.62 -2.99
N PHE A 25 -9.96 -1.55 -2.79
CA PHE A 25 -9.03 -1.00 -3.77
C PHE A 25 -7.59 -1.19 -3.28
N LEU A 26 -6.70 -1.58 -4.18
CA LEU A 26 -5.28 -1.84 -3.88
C LEU A 26 -4.37 -0.98 -4.76
N PHE A 27 -3.56 -0.14 -4.13
CA PHE A 27 -2.48 0.61 -4.76
C PHE A 27 -1.16 -0.03 -4.34
N SER A 28 -0.71 -1.01 -5.11
CA SER A 28 0.47 -1.81 -4.77
C SER A 28 1.77 -1.11 -5.15
N TYR A 29 2.76 -1.20 -4.27
CA TYR A 29 4.10 -0.68 -4.48
C TYR A 29 4.88 -1.51 -5.52
N TYR A 30 5.83 -0.91 -6.22
CA TYR A 30 6.61 -1.62 -7.26
C TYR A 30 7.40 -2.83 -6.73
N ARG A 31 7.61 -2.90 -5.42
CA ARG A 31 8.26 -4.04 -4.75
C ARG A 31 7.27 -5.15 -4.37
N ASP A 32 5.97 -4.90 -4.48
CA ASP A 32 4.88 -5.75 -3.98
C ASP A 32 4.53 -6.94 -4.89
N MET A 33 5.53 -7.58 -5.48
CA MET A 33 5.29 -8.74 -6.34
C MET A 33 4.54 -9.84 -5.60
N LEU A 34 4.92 -10.13 -4.34
CA LEU A 34 4.23 -11.14 -3.55
C LEU A 34 2.82 -10.71 -3.14
N THR A 35 2.58 -9.42 -2.90
CA THR A 35 1.21 -8.90 -2.70
C THR A 35 0.33 -9.19 -3.92
N ALA A 36 0.81 -8.89 -5.13
CA ALA A 36 0.06 -9.14 -6.36
C ALA A 36 -0.24 -10.64 -6.56
N LEU A 37 0.74 -11.52 -6.32
CA LEU A 37 0.56 -12.97 -6.37
C LEU A 37 -0.42 -13.45 -5.29
N SER A 38 -0.27 -12.97 -4.07
CA SER A 38 -1.16 -13.33 -2.95
C SER A 38 -2.59 -12.84 -3.16
N ALA A 39 -2.77 -11.70 -3.80
CA ALA A 39 -4.07 -11.20 -4.25
C ALA A 39 -4.64 -12.04 -5.42
N GLY A 40 -3.86 -12.96 -5.98
CA GLY A 40 -4.28 -13.93 -6.97
C GLY A 40 -3.95 -13.57 -8.42
N MET A 41 -3.13 -12.56 -8.68
CA MET A 41 -2.52 -12.38 -10.00
C MET A 41 -1.60 -13.56 -10.30
N THR A 42 -1.50 -13.94 -11.57
CA THR A 42 -0.65 -15.04 -11.99
C THR A 42 0.79 -14.58 -12.23
N ALA A 43 1.74 -15.51 -12.12
CA ALA A 43 3.14 -15.22 -12.48
C ALA A 43 3.27 -14.79 -13.96
N GLU A 44 2.43 -15.33 -14.85
CA GLU A 44 2.39 -14.94 -16.26
C GLU A 44 2.02 -13.45 -16.40
N GLU A 45 0.97 -12.98 -15.72
CA GLU A 45 0.55 -11.56 -15.75
C GLU A 45 1.67 -10.63 -15.28
N LEU A 46 2.39 -11.01 -14.22
CA LEU A 46 3.53 -10.23 -13.73
C LEU A 46 4.70 -10.21 -14.73
N ILE A 47 4.98 -11.34 -15.37
CA ILE A 47 6.01 -11.41 -16.41
C ILE A 47 5.63 -10.57 -17.62
N LEU A 48 4.39 -10.61 -18.07
CA LEU A 48 3.89 -9.81 -19.19
C LEU A 48 4.09 -8.31 -18.95
N ASN A 49 3.82 -7.82 -17.73
CA ASN A 49 4.17 -6.46 -17.32
C ASN A 49 5.68 -6.24 -17.37
N GLY A 50 6.47 -7.14 -16.79
CA GLY A 50 7.93 -7.04 -16.70
C GLY A 50 8.64 -6.94 -18.05
N ILE A 51 8.08 -7.58 -19.09
CA ILE A 51 8.63 -7.59 -20.47
C ILE A 51 7.83 -6.71 -21.45
N SER A 52 6.95 -5.85 -20.93
CA SER A 52 6.19 -4.85 -21.69
C SER A 52 5.36 -5.43 -22.84
N LYS A 53 4.63 -6.52 -22.60
CA LYS A 53 3.77 -7.13 -23.62
C LYS A 53 2.43 -6.42 -23.75
N ALA A 54 1.89 -6.38 -24.96
CA ALA A 54 0.55 -5.82 -25.23
C ALA A 54 -0.58 -6.54 -24.48
N THR A 55 -0.35 -7.76 -24.01
CA THR A 55 -1.27 -8.57 -23.22
C THR A 55 -1.10 -8.38 -21.71
N ASP A 56 -0.24 -7.47 -21.26
CA ASP A 56 -0.17 -7.06 -19.87
C ASP A 56 -1.53 -6.50 -19.42
N PRO A 57 -2.17 -7.09 -18.39
CA PRO A 57 -3.54 -6.69 -17.99
C PRO A 57 -3.60 -5.28 -17.42
N GLY A 58 -2.51 -4.77 -16.86
CA GLY A 58 -2.47 -3.47 -16.19
C GLY A 58 -2.34 -2.30 -17.14
N SER A 59 -1.52 -2.44 -18.19
CA SER A 59 -1.17 -1.29 -19.03
C SER A 59 -1.05 -1.57 -20.52
N GLY A 60 -1.18 -2.84 -20.94
CA GLY A 60 -0.90 -3.24 -22.32
C GLY A 60 0.57 -2.97 -22.69
N GLY A 61 1.50 -3.17 -21.76
CA GLY A 61 2.93 -3.00 -21.94
C GLY A 61 3.43 -1.56 -21.94
N ARG A 62 2.60 -0.59 -21.53
CA ARG A 62 2.97 0.85 -21.53
C ARG A 62 3.54 1.33 -20.20
N HIS A 63 3.34 0.58 -19.13
CA HIS A 63 3.84 0.93 -17.79
C HIS A 63 5.24 0.37 -17.55
N MET A 64 5.95 0.96 -16.58
CA MET A 64 7.21 0.44 -16.10
C MET A 64 7.01 -0.95 -15.46
N SER A 65 8.01 -1.82 -15.55
CA SER A 65 7.98 -3.13 -14.92
C SER A 65 7.75 -3.03 -13.41
N ASN A 66 7.08 -4.02 -12.84
CA ASN A 66 6.67 -4.08 -11.43
C ASN A 66 5.65 -3.01 -11.01
N HIS A 67 4.92 -2.43 -11.95
CA HIS A 67 3.78 -1.57 -11.65
C HIS A 67 2.51 -2.38 -11.98
N PHE A 68 2.15 -3.22 -11.04
CA PHE A 68 1.08 -4.20 -11.19
C PHE A 68 -0.28 -3.53 -11.16
N ALA A 69 -1.16 -3.92 -12.09
CA ALA A 69 -2.54 -3.50 -12.06
C ALA A 69 -3.45 -4.56 -12.66
N LYS A 70 -4.67 -4.62 -12.16
CA LYS A 70 -5.74 -5.47 -12.68
C LYS A 70 -7.07 -4.76 -12.36
N PRO A 71 -7.50 -3.84 -13.24
CA PRO A 71 -8.63 -2.94 -12.98
C PRO A 71 -9.92 -3.66 -12.61
N GLU A 72 -10.20 -4.82 -13.22
CA GLU A 72 -11.38 -5.64 -12.92
C GLU A 72 -11.40 -6.21 -11.49
N TRP A 73 -10.28 -6.13 -10.77
CA TRP A 73 -10.16 -6.51 -9.35
C TRP A 73 -9.93 -5.32 -8.44
N HIS A 74 -9.94 -4.09 -8.98
CA HIS A 74 -9.57 -2.87 -8.29
C HIS A 74 -8.11 -2.87 -7.78
N ILE A 75 -7.21 -3.53 -8.52
CA ILE A 75 -5.76 -3.35 -8.35
C ILE A 75 -5.36 -2.25 -9.31
N GLU A 76 -5.04 -1.08 -8.75
CA GLU A 76 -4.91 0.17 -9.49
C GLU A 76 -3.50 0.41 -9.99
N ASN A 77 -3.39 1.09 -11.13
CA ASN A 77 -2.11 1.59 -11.60
C ASN A 77 -1.56 2.67 -10.67
N ILE A 78 -0.25 2.63 -10.42
CA ILE A 78 0.44 3.64 -9.62
C ILE A 78 1.43 4.43 -10.48
N SER A 79 1.78 5.62 -10.02
CA SER A 79 2.90 6.40 -10.56
C SER A 79 4.23 5.90 -10.02
N SER A 80 5.30 6.04 -10.80
CA SER A 80 6.67 5.74 -10.35
C SER A 80 7.22 6.78 -9.36
N ALA A 81 6.65 7.98 -9.29
CA ALA A 81 6.98 8.96 -8.25
C ALA A 81 6.49 8.45 -6.90
N THR A 82 7.44 8.17 -5.99
CA THR A 82 7.16 7.49 -4.72
C THR A 82 6.19 8.28 -3.86
N GLY A 83 5.24 7.59 -3.22
CA GLY A 83 4.25 8.19 -2.31
C GLY A 83 3.07 8.91 -2.97
N THR A 84 3.12 9.24 -4.28
CA THR A 84 2.02 9.95 -4.94
C THR A 84 0.72 9.18 -4.97
N HIS A 85 0.79 7.86 -5.03
CA HIS A 85 -0.39 6.99 -5.04
C HIS A 85 -1.19 7.00 -3.73
N ASP A 86 -0.61 7.46 -2.63
CA ASP A 86 -1.34 7.66 -1.37
C ASP A 86 -2.43 8.73 -1.50
N LEU A 87 -2.18 9.80 -2.27
CA LEU A 87 -3.21 10.80 -2.58
C LEU A 87 -4.35 10.20 -3.42
N HIS A 88 -4.01 9.35 -4.39
CA HIS A 88 -5.01 8.64 -5.19
C HIS A 88 -5.83 7.70 -4.30
N ALA A 89 -5.17 6.95 -3.41
CA ALA A 89 -5.81 6.06 -2.45
C ALA A 89 -6.78 6.84 -1.52
N ALA A 90 -6.36 7.97 -0.98
CA ALA A 90 -7.22 8.84 -0.18
C ALA A 90 -8.41 9.38 -1.00
N GLY A 91 -8.18 9.76 -2.27
CA GLY A 91 -9.23 10.20 -3.18
C GLY A 91 -10.27 9.12 -3.47
N VAL A 92 -9.83 7.89 -3.72
CA VAL A 92 -10.73 6.74 -3.92
C VAL A 92 -11.51 6.46 -2.63
N ALA A 93 -10.86 6.44 -1.47
CA ALA A 93 -11.54 6.22 -0.19
C ALA A 93 -12.60 7.30 0.09
N ARG A 94 -12.33 8.55 -0.28
CA ARG A 94 -13.32 9.63 -0.19
C ARG A 94 -14.52 9.38 -1.11
N ALA A 95 -14.28 8.93 -2.34
CA ALA A 95 -15.35 8.54 -3.25
C ALA A 95 -16.16 7.36 -2.69
N MET A 96 -15.50 6.35 -2.11
CA MET A 96 -16.16 5.23 -1.45
C MET A 96 -17.11 5.68 -0.35
N VAL A 97 -16.68 6.63 0.49
CA VAL A 97 -17.56 7.22 1.54
C VAL A 97 -18.73 7.96 0.92
N TYR A 98 -18.49 8.76 -0.12
CA TYR A 98 -19.52 9.53 -0.79
C TYR A 98 -20.60 8.65 -1.46
N TYR A 99 -20.20 7.54 -2.06
CA TYR A 99 -21.10 6.60 -2.75
C TYR A 99 -21.58 5.43 -1.87
N ASP A 100 -21.32 5.46 -0.57
CA ASP A 100 -21.64 4.37 0.38
C ASP A 100 -21.09 3.00 -0.05
N HIS A 101 -19.94 3.00 -0.73
CA HIS A 101 -19.24 1.77 -1.08
C HIS A 101 -18.63 1.13 0.17
N LYS A 102 -18.80 -0.18 0.32
CA LYS A 102 -18.19 -0.94 1.42
C LYS A 102 -16.73 -1.28 1.03
N GLY A 103 -15.97 -1.76 1.96
CA GLY A 103 -14.56 -2.09 1.74
C GLY A 103 -13.61 -0.99 2.22
N VAL A 104 -12.33 -1.20 1.95
CA VAL A 104 -11.22 -0.33 2.32
C VAL A 104 -10.34 -0.04 1.12
N VAL A 105 -9.49 0.98 1.23
CA VAL A 105 -8.39 1.19 0.29
C VAL A 105 -7.09 0.80 0.97
N ILE A 106 -6.30 -0.06 0.33
CA ILE A 106 -4.97 -0.44 0.80
C ILE A 106 -3.94 0.20 -0.13
N THR A 107 -2.98 0.90 0.43
CA THR A 107 -1.85 1.48 -0.30
C THR A 107 -0.55 1.10 0.39
N SER A 108 0.51 0.84 -0.38
CA SER A 108 1.79 0.44 0.20
C SER A 108 2.97 1.14 -0.46
N HIS A 109 4.01 1.38 0.33
CA HIS A 109 5.29 1.93 -0.15
C HIS A 109 6.44 1.65 0.83
N GLY A 110 7.65 2.01 0.45
CA GLY A 110 8.82 1.94 1.33
C GLY A 110 8.86 3.11 2.33
N GLU A 111 9.56 2.93 3.44
CA GLU A 111 9.64 3.94 4.51
C GLU A 111 10.14 5.30 4.05
N SER A 112 11.00 5.34 3.02
CA SER A 112 11.53 6.61 2.49
C SER A 112 10.45 7.49 1.88
N SER A 113 9.44 6.89 1.26
CA SER A 113 8.31 7.60 0.68
C SER A 113 7.49 8.34 1.73
N SER A 114 7.52 7.90 2.99
CA SER A 114 6.81 8.58 4.09
C SER A 114 7.29 10.00 4.37
N SER A 115 8.45 10.40 3.82
CA SER A 115 8.98 11.77 3.92
C SER A 115 8.51 12.69 2.79
N GLU A 116 7.80 12.16 1.79
CA GLU A 116 7.24 12.96 0.72
C GLU A 116 6.02 13.78 1.21
N GLY A 117 5.90 15.02 0.75
CA GLY A 117 4.76 15.88 1.10
C GLY A 117 3.41 15.24 0.78
N PHE A 118 3.33 14.52 -0.34
CA PHE A 118 2.12 13.78 -0.77
C PHE A 118 1.59 12.83 0.30
N VAL A 119 2.49 12.14 1.01
CA VAL A 119 2.11 11.18 2.06
C VAL A 119 1.55 11.91 3.28
N TYR A 120 2.17 13.02 3.69
CA TYR A 120 1.63 13.85 4.78
C TYR A 120 0.26 14.42 4.44
N GLU A 121 0.06 14.90 3.22
CA GLU A 121 -1.22 15.40 2.74
C GLU A 121 -2.29 14.30 2.70
N ALA A 122 -1.95 13.11 2.19
CA ALA A 122 -2.85 11.96 2.12
C ALA A 122 -3.28 11.50 3.52
N VAL A 123 -2.33 11.32 4.45
CA VAL A 123 -2.62 10.91 5.83
C VAL A 123 -3.44 11.98 6.56
N ASN A 124 -3.08 13.26 6.39
CA ASN A 124 -3.84 14.37 6.99
C ASN A 124 -5.29 14.40 6.48
N GLY A 125 -5.48 14.33 5.15
CA GLY A 125 -6.81 14.31 4.54
C GLY A 125 -7.63 13.09 4.98
N ALA A 126 -7.03 11.91 4.96
CA ALA A 126 -7.69 10.68 5.40
C ALA A 126 -8.09 10.73 6.88
N SER A 127 -7.23 11.29 7.74
CA SER A 127 -7.51 11.45 9.18
C SER A 127 -8.60 12.49 9.44
N LEU A 128 -8.58 13.61 8.71
CA LEU A 128 -9.57 14.68 8.84
C LEU A 128 -10.96 14.21 8.42
N GLU A 129 -11.06 13.55 7.27
CA GLU A 129 -12.33 13.12 6.67
C GLU A 129 -12.76 11.72 7.12
N ARG A 130 -11.96 11.05 7.95
CA ARG A 130 -12.24 9.70 8.47
C ARG A 130 -12.45 8.70 7.33
N LEU A 131 -11.42 8.54 6.51
CA LEU A 131 -11.44 7.68 5.34
C LEU A 131 -10.89 6.27 5.65
N PRO A 132 -11.49 5.20 5.14
CA PRO A 132 -11.05 3.83 5.38
C PRO A 132 -9.83 3.46 4.52
N VAL A 133 -8.68 4.07 4.80
CA VAL A 133 -7.41 3.81 4.12
C VAL A 133 -6.46 3.08 5.05
N ILE A 134 -5.81 2.05 4.53
CA ILE A 134 -4.73 1.32 5.20
C ILE A 134 -3.44 1.66 4.46
N PHE A 135 -2.58 2.45 5.08
CA PHE A 135 -1.24 2.78 4.60
C PHE A 135 -0.26 1.74 5.12
N VAL A 136 0.35 0.94 4.26
CA VAL A 136 1.34 -0.07 4.64
C VAL A 136 2.73 0.41 4.30
N TRP A 137 3.56 0.65 5.31
CA TRP A 137 4.91 1.19 5.13
C TRP A 137 5.96 0.13 5.41
N GLN A 138 6.60 -0.35 4.34
CA GLN A 138 7.57 -1.43 4.38
C GLN A 138 8.97 -0.87 4.70
N ASP A 139 9.33 -0.88 5.99
CA ASP A 139 10.57 -0.31 6.50
C ASP A 139 11.74 -1.31 6.37
N ASN A 140 12.59 -1.10 5.39
CA ASN A 140 13.84 -1.84 5.22
C ASN A 140 15.08 -1.11 5.75
N GLY A 141 14.90 0.09 6.31
CA GLY A 141 15.94 0.91 6.90
C GLY A 141 16.75 1.77 5.93
N TYR A 142 16.45 1.74 4.63
CA TYR A 142 17.19 2.47 3.61
C TYR A 142 16.31 2.99 2.48
N GLY A 143 16.49 4.27 2.12
CA GLY A 143 16.03 4.84 0.86
C GLY A 143 17.18 4.89 -0.14
N ILE A 144 17.26 3.92 -1.07
CA ILE A 144 18.40 3.72 -1.98
C ILE A 144 19.69 3.53 -1.17
N SER A 145 20.47 4.59 -0.96
CA SER A 145 21.74 4.59 -0.20
C SER A 145 21.65 5.38 1.11
N VAL A 146 20.51 6.01 1.40
CA VAL A 146 20.33 6.85 2.60
C VAL A 146 19.76 6.01 3.73
N PRO A 147 20.46 5.85 4.87
CA PRO A 147 19.93 5.18 6.04
C PRO A 147 18.72 5.94 6.61
N LYS A 148 17.72 5.22 7.09
CA LYS A 148 16.50 5.79 7.69
C LYS A 148 16.80 6.87 8.75
N LYS A 149 17.80 6.67 9.60
CA LYS A 149 18.21 7.63 10.66
C LYS A 149 18.62 9.01 10.14
N ASP A 150 19.03 9.08 8.86
CA ASP A 150 19.45 10.32 8.21
C ASP A 150 18.31 10.94 7.39
N GLN A 151 17.17 10.26 7.32
CA GLN A 151 16.00 10.63 6.51
C GLN A 151 14.80 11.04 7.37
N THR A 152 14.57 10.42 8.53
CA THR A 152 13.37 10.67 9.33
C THR A 152 13.71 10.87 10.82
N ALA A 153 12.95 11.76 11.47
CA ALA A 153 13.19 12.11 12.86
C ALA A 153 12.77 10.99 13.84
N ALA A 154 11.67 10.30 13.56
CA ALA A 154 11.21 9.23 14.44
C ALA A 154 11.98 7.92 14.21
N ARG A 155 12.18 7.16 15.27
CA ARG A 155 12.82 5.83 15.18
C ARG A 155 12.03 4.86 14.30
N LYS A 156 10.71 4.89 14.41
CA LYS A 156 9.76 4.22 13.52
C LYS A 156 9.05 5.29 12.70
N VAL A 157 9.06 5.17 11.40
CA VAL A 157 8.56 6.24 10.50
C VAL A 157 7.11 6.62 10.77
N ALA A 158 6.25 5.66 11.11
CA ALA A 158 4.85 5.91 11.44
C ALA A 158 4.67 6.81 12.68
N ASP A 159 5.63 6.81 13.61
CA ASP A 159 5.53 7.60 14.85
C ASP A 159 5.58 9.12 14.58
N ASN A 160 6.08 9.56 13.41
CA ASN A 160 5.99 10.96 12.98
C ASN A 160 4.52 11.44 12.84
N PHE A 161 3.58 10.52 12.70
CA PHE A 161 2.16 10.78 12.48
C PHE A 161 1.30 10.57 13.73
N SER A 162 1.90 10.24 14.87
CA SER A 162 1.19 9.91 16.11
C SER A 162 0.29 11.04 16.66
N GLY A 163 0.51 12.28 16.22
CA GLY A 163 -0.31 13.43 16.58
C GLY A 163 -1.59 13.61 15.76
N PHE A 164 -1.81 12.84 14.71
CA PHE A 164 -3.02 12.94 13.88
C PHE A 164 -4.22 12.31 14.60
N LYS A 165 -5.34 13.03 14.63
CA LYS A 165 -6.62 12.51 15.16
C LYS A 165 -7.19 11.45 14.21
N ASN A 166 -7.95 10.51 14.76
CA ASN A 166 -8.62 9.44 14.01
C ASN A 166 -7.67 8.47 13.28
N LEU A 167 -6.37 8.57 13.51
CA LEU A 167 -5.37 7.70 12.92
C LEU A 167 -5.00 6.60 13.92
N LYS A 168 -5.02 5.35 13.48
CA LYS A 168 -4.46 4.22 14.21
C LYS A 168 -3.10 3.85 13.63
N ILE A 169 -2.14 3.55 14.50
CA ILE A 169 -0.82 3.06 14.11
C ILE A 169 -0.65 1.65 14.67
N ILE A 170 -0.29 0.70 13.83
CA ILE A 170 0.02 -0.68 14.17
C ILE A 170 1.44 -0.96 13.73
N HIS A 171 2.23 -1.60 14.57
CA HIS A 171 3.58 -2.03 14.21
C HIS A 171 3.64 -3.55 14.21
N CYS A 172 4.22 -4.12 13.18
CA CYS A 172 4.43 -5.56 13.08
C CYS A 172 5.83 -5.91 12.54
N ASN A 173 6.22 -7.15 12.70
CA ASN A 173 7.38 -7.70 12.04
C ASN A 173 7.00 -8.18 10.64
N GLY A 174 7.26 -7.38 9.61
CA GLY A 174 6.91 -7.69 8.22
C GLY A 174 7.55 -8.95 7.63
N LYS A 175 8.51 -9.57 8.34
CA LYS A 175 9.09 -10.87 7.99
C LYS A 175 8.32 -12.04 8.56
N ASP A 176 7.53 -11.82 9.62
CA ASP A 176 6.71 -12.83 10.26
C ASP A 176 5.30 -12.80 9.65
N VAL A 177 4.92 -13.91 9.02
CA VAL A 177 3.63 -14.04 8.35
C VAL A 177 2.47 -13.93 9.34
N PHE A 178 2.58 -14.53 10.52
CA PHE A 178 1.50 -14.52 11.51
C PHE A 178 1.32 -13.15 12.15
N ASP A 179 2.42 -12.48 12.49
CA ASP A 179 2.38 -11.12 13.02
C ASP A 179 1.82 -10.13 11.98
N SER A 180 2.26 -10.26 10.73
CA SER A 180 1.75 -9.48 9.60
C SER A 180 0.26 -9.73 9.32
N MET A 181 -0.20 -10.99 9.36
CA MET A 181 -1.62 -11.34 9.19
C MET A 181 -2.48 -10.75 10.30
N ASN A 182 -2.03 -10.85 11.55
CA ASN A 182 -2.75 -10.25 12.68
C ASN A 182 -2.85 -8.74 12.53
N ALA A 183 -1.75 -8.07 12.18
CA ALA A 183 -1.71 -6.62 11.99
C ALA A 183 -2.62 -6.16 10.85
N MET A 184 -2.59 -6.82 9.70
CA MET A 184 -3.41 -6.47 8.54
C MET A 184 -4.89 -6.77 8.76
N THR A 185 -5.21 -7.87 9.46
CA THR A 185 -6.60 -8.20 9.85
C THR A 185 -7.15 -7.13 10.80
N GLU A 186 -6.40 -6.78 11.84
CA GLU A 186 -6.77 -5.71 12.78
C GLU A 186 -6.93 -4.37 12.07
N ALA A 187 -6.03 -4.03 11.14
CA ALA A 187 -6.10 -2.80 10.38
C ALA A 187 -7.37 -2.74 9.52
N ARG A 188 -7.69 -3.83 8.80
CA ARG A 188 -8.88 -3.89 7.96
C ARG A 188 -10.17 -3.81 8.79
N GLU A 189 -10.27 -4.57 9.86
CA GLU A 189 -11.43 -4.53 10.77
C GLU A 189 -11.62 -3.14 11.36
N TYR A 190 -10.55 -2.51 11.82
CA TYR A 190 -10.61 -1.15 12.38
C TYR A 190 -11.05 -0.12 11.34
N ALA A 191 -10.48 -0.18 10.13
CA ALA A 191 -10.82 0.74 9.05
C ALA A 191 -12.28 0.58 8.61
N LEU A 192 -12.79 -0.65 8.52
CA LEU A 192 -14.18 -0.94 8.18
C LEU A 192 -15.14 -0.43 9.26
N LEU A 193 -14.86 -0.76 10.53
CA LEU A 193 -15.76 -0.48 11.65
C LEU A 193 -15.81 1.02 11.98
N ASN A 194 -14.66 1.69 11.97
CA ASN A 194 -14.53 3.08 12.42
C ASN A 194 -14.54 4.08 11.28
N ARG A 195 -14.39 3.62 10.04
CA ARG A 195 -14.17 4.47 8.85
C ARG A 195 -13.01 5.45 9.05
N ASN A 196 -11.93 4.99 9.67
CA ASN A 196 -10.74 5.77 10.01
C ASN A 196 -9.50 5.17 9.37
N PRO A 197 -8.49 5.98 9.02
CA PRO A 197 -7.25 5.48 8.46
C PRO A 197 -6.40 4.72 9.49
N VAL A 198 -5.58 3.82 8.95
CA VAL A 198 -4.59 3.03 9.71
C VAL A 198 -3.24 3.12 9.01
N ILE A 199 -2.15 3.25 9.76
CA ILE A 199 -0.78 2.98 9.29
C ILE A 199 -0.32 1.65 9.89
N VAL A 200 0.19 0.76 9.05
CA VAL A 200 0.78 -0.53 9.44
C VAL A 200 2.28 -0.54 9.12
#